data_cb210b3a06589a968ef0180134f295f3
#
_entry.id   cb210b3a06589a968ef0180134f295f3
#
_cell.length_a   1.000
_cell.length_b   1.000
_cell.length_c   1.000
_cell.angle_alpha   90.00
_cell.angle_beta   90.00
_cell.angle_gamma   90.00
#
_symmetry.space_group_name_H-M   'P 1'
#
loop_
_entity.id
_entity.type
_entity.pdbx_description
1 polymer ?
#
loop_
_entity_poly.entity_id
_entity_poly.type
_entity_poly.pdbx_seq_one_letter_code
_entity_poly.pdbx_strand_id
1 'polypeptide(L)'
;DDVEGNRVLYKIYDWIYSGGSSIDKAIIARNIICLHCKYEPLLKVDTKILASIQSNYNLYLKDNVTQYLEMRNKVAEFISDIMSRTGEYATDLLDKFKTNIIAVFGFLFSVILANIVSDQPLDNIFTRDITIILELVLVGSVGYLLICYKQSKFQMEKVYDSYEKLKKSYEGILTEDDV
;
A
#
# COMPACT_ATOMS: atom_id res chain seq x y z
N ASP A 1 42.40 37.24 16.69
CA ASP A 1 41.05 36.96 16.14
C ASP A 1 41.13 36.28 14.77
N ASP A 2 41.97 36.74 13.81
CA ASP A 2 42.07 36.11 12.47
C ASP A 2 42.70 34.68 12.51
N VAL A 3 43.58 34.42 13.46
CA VAL A 3 44.21 33.09 13.65
C VAL A 3 43.18 32.06 14.15
N GLU A 4 42.27 32.48 15.02
CA GLU A 4 41.22 31.61 15.54
C GLU A 4 40.17 31.30 14.47
N GLY A 5 39.77 32.26 13.66
CA GLY A 5 38.86 32.07 12.52
C GLY A 5 39.42 31.11 11.50
N ASN A 6 40.69 31.24 11.14
CA ASN A 6 41.37 30.30 10.22
C ASN A 6 41.41 28.88 10.78
N ARG A 7 41.62 28.70 12.08
CA ARG A 7 41.59 27.38 12.75
C ARG A 7 40.22 26.77 12.73
N VAL A 8 39.15 27.54 12.91
CA VAL A 8 37.78 27.05 12.86
C VAL A 8 37.37 26.65 11.42
N LEU A 9 37.73 27.50 10.44
CA LEU A 9 37.52 27.17 9.01
C LEU A 9 38.20 25.85 8.62
N TYR A 10 39.43 25.61 9.08
CA TYR A 10 40.12 24.37 8.86
C TYR A 10 39.41 23.17 9.51
N LYS A 11 38.88 23.33 10.73
CA LYS A 11 38.06 22.30 11.40
C LYS A 11 36.77 22.02 10.63
N ILE A 12 36.11 23.02 10.04
CA ILE A 12 34.94 22.84 9.20
C ILE A 12 35.30 22.06 7.94
N TYR A 13 36.40 22.40 7.29
CA TYR A 13 36.92 21.68 6.12
C TYR A 13 37.19 20.20 6.46
N ASP A 14 37.94 19.93 7.50
CA ASP A 14 38.27 18.59 7.95
C ASP A 14 36.99 17.77 8.28
N TRP A 15 36.03 18.40 8.96
CA TRP A 15 34.75 17.77 9.26
C TRP A 15 33.93 17.44 8.01
N ILE A 16 33.94 18.29 6.97
CA ILE A 16 33.22 18.04 5.70
C ILE A 16 33.75 16.75 5.06
N TYR A 17 35.06 16.53 5.06
CA TYR A 17 35.68 15.38 4.42
C TYR A 17 35.93 14.19 5.33
N SER A 18 35.58 14.28 6.60
CA SER A 18 35.70 13.19 7.58
C SER A 18 34.43 12.37 7.69
N GLY A 19 34.29 11.32 6.86
CA GLY A 19 33.17 10.36 6.91
C GLY A 19 31.78 10.94 6.61
N GLY A 20 30.87 10.10 6.11
CA GLY A 20 29.53 10.50 5.68
C GLY A 20 29.50 11.22 4.34
N SER A 21 28.33 11.80 3.96
CA SER A 21 28.17 12.54 2.70
C SER A 21 28.89 13.89 2.76
N SER A 22 30.04 14.01 2.10
CA SER A 22 30.77 15.29 1.99
C SER A 22 29.96 16.34 1.21
N ILE A 23 29.12 15.94 0.28
CA ILE A 23 28.28 16.85 -0.52
C ILE A 23 27.26 17.53 0.37
N ASP A 24 26.50 16.76 1.16
CA ASP A 24 25.47 17.30 2.05
C ASP A 24 26.08 18.18 3.15
N LYS A 25 27.20 17.72 3.73
CA LYS A 25 27.95 18.51 4.70
C LYS A 25 28.44 19.84 4.14
N ALA A 26 28.98 19.82 2.90
CA ALA A 26 29.44 21.05 2.25
C ALA A 26 28.28 22.02 1.95
N ILE A 27 27.12 21.51 1.51
CA ILE A 27 25.93 22.35 1.28
C ILE A 27 25.47 23.01 2.57
N ILE A 28 25.35 22.25 3.65
CA ILE A 28 24.90 22.78 4.95
C ILE A 28 25.91 23.76 5.50
N ALA A 29 27.21 23.43 5.47
CA ALA A 29 28.28 24.31 5.92
C ALA A 29 28.27 25.64 5.14
N ARG A 30 28.19 25.57 3.81
CA ARG A 30 28.11 26.76 2.94
C ARG A 30 26.93 27.65 3.33
N ASN A 31 25.75 27.09 3.52
CA ASN A 31 24.54 27.85 3.81
C ASN A 31 24.67 28.60 5.16
N ILE A 32 25.21 27.96 6.19
CA ILE A 32 25.40 28.57 7.50
C ILE A 32 26.49 29.63 7.48
N ILE A 33 27.63 29.36 6.79
CA ILE A 33 28.71 30.32 6.62
C ILE A 33 28.23 31.54 5.82
N CYS A 34 27.47 31.33 4.73
CA CYS A 34 26.90 32.44 3.96
C CYS A 34 25.94 33.30 4.81
N LEU A 35 25.16 32.67 5.69
CA LEU A 35 24.30 33.42 6.63
C LEU A 35 25.13 34.25 7.62
N HIS A 36 26.20 33.68 8.18
CA HIS A 36 27.13 34.40 9.05
C HIS A 36 27.78 35.57 8.35
N CYS A 37 28.30 35.39 7.12
CA CYS A 37 28.94 36.40 6.30
C CYS A 37 28.03 37.58 5.91
N LYS A 38 26.73 37.46 6.10
CA LYS A 38 25.78 38.57 5.93
C LYS A 38 25.93 39.66 6.98
N TYR A 39 26.41 39.29 8.15
CA TYR A 39 26.47 40.16 9.33
C TYR A 39 27.91 40.41 9.82
N GLU A 40 28.81 39.42 9.58
CA GLU A 40 30.19 39.47 10.05
C GLU A 40 31.18 38.95 8.98
N PRO A 41 32.44 39.41 9.00
CA PRO A 41 33.47 38.90 8.09
C PRO A 41 33.73 37.41 8.28
N LEU A 42 34.08 36.68 7.19
CA LEU A 42 34.38 35.24 7.19
C LEU A 42 35.44 34.85 8.24
N LEU A 43 36.45 35.68 8.48
CA LEU A 43 37.53 35.41 9.44
C LEU A 43 37.10 35.52 10.91
N LYS A 44 35.86 35.94 11.17
CA LYS A 44 35.27 35.96 12.52
C LYS A 44 34.41 34.72 12.83
N VAL A 45 34.49 33.69 11.99
CA VAL A 45 33.84 32.39 12.25
C VAL A 45 34.40 31.78 13.54
N ASP A 46 33.52 31.49 14.49
CA ASP A 46 33.84 30.93 15.80
C ASP A 46 33.42 29.44 15.92
N THR A 47 33.74 28.84 17.05
CA THR A 47 33.37 27.44 17.34
C THR A 47 31.85 27.20 17.41
N LYS A 48 31.05 28.26 17.67
CA LYS A 48 29.58 28.16 17.67
C LYS A 48 29.03 27.91 16.27
N ILE A 49 29.68 28.50 15.27
CA ILE A 49 29.32 28.26 13.85
C ILE A 49 29.56 26.80 13.48
N LEU A 50 30.71 26.22 13.86
CA LEU A 50 30.98 24.78 13.66
C LEU A 50 29.93 23.93 14.37
N ALA A 51 29.61 24.23 15.61
CA ALA A 51 28.58 23.50 16.36
C ALA A 51 27.18 23.61 15.69
N SER A 52 26.84 24.79 15.15
CA SER A 52 25.61 25.02 14.41
C SER A 52 25.57 24.21 13.12
N ILE A 53 26.68 24.15 12.36
CA ILE A 53 26.79 23.31 11.15
C ILE A 53 26.56 21.84 11.48
N GLN A 54 27.24 21.32 12.51
CA GLN A 54 27.10 19.94 12.95
C GLN A 54 25.68 19.61 13.42
N SER A 55 25.07 20.50 14.18
CA SER A 55 23.69 20.36 14.66
C SER A 55 22.69 20.31 13.52
N ASN A 56 22.83 21.21 12.52
CA ASN A 56 21.96 21.23 11.35
C ASN A 56 22.14 19.96 10.48
N TYR A 57 23.36 19.45 10.36
CA TYR A 57 23.59 18.19 9.67
C TYR A 57 22.95 17.00 10.39
N ASN A 58 23.06 16.93 11.72
CA ASN A 58 22.40 15.89 12.51
C ASN A 58 20.87 15.96 12.40
N LEU A 59 20.30 17.18 12.35
CA LEU A 59 18.87 17.38 12.13
C LEU A 59 18.45 16.88 10.73
N TYR A 60 19.23 17.25 9.70
CA TYR A 60 19.01 16.77 8.33
C TYR A 60 19.02 15.23 8.24
N LEU A 61 20.00 14.57 8.88
CA LEU A 61 20.05 13.11 8.93
C LEU A 61 18.83 12.50 9.61
N LYS A 62 18.41 13.10 10.74
CA LYS A 62 17.22 12.64 11.48
C LYS A 62 15.96 12.78 10.64
N ASP A 63 15.80 13.90 9.93
CA ASP A 63 14.63 14.13 9.06
C ASP A 63 14.59 13.13 7.90
N ASN A 64 15.73 12.84 7.27
CA ASN A 64 15.83 11.85 6.20
C ASN A 64 15.46 10.44 6.68
N VAL A 65 15.97 10.02 7.85
CA VAL A 65 15.63 8.72 8.45
C VAL A 65 14.14 8.68 8.80
N THR A 66 13.58 9.75 9.33
CA THR A 66 12.14 9.82 9.65
C THR A 66 11.30 9.70 8.39
N GLN A 67 11.62 10.43 7.32
CA GLN A 67 10.93 10.34 6.03
C GLN A 67 11.02 8.92 5.42
N TYR A 68 12.18 8.29 5.49
CA TYR A 68 12.36 6.91 5.04
C TYR A 68 11.47 5.93 5.82
N LEU A 69 11.43 6.05 7.16
CA LEU A 69 10.59 5.20 8.01
C LEU A 69 9.10 5.43 7.76
N GLU A 70 8.68 6.68 7.59
CA GLU A 70 7.28 7.01 7.23
C GLU A 70 6.89 6.41 5.89
N MET A 71 7.77 6.48 4.90
CA MET A 71 7.54 5.91 3.58
C MET A 71 7.43 4.39 3.64
N ARG A 72 8.34 3.72 4.36
CA ARG A 72 8.30 2.28 4.58
C ARG A 72 7.00 1.84 5.28
N ASN A 73 6.57 2.58 6.30
CA ASN A 73 5.32 2.31 6.98
C ASN A 73 4.10 2.46 6.06
N LYS A 74 4.07 3.48 5.19
CA LYS A 74 3.00 3.67 4.19
C LYS A 74 2.94 2.52 3.19
N VAL A 75 4.09 2.02 2.74
CA VAL A 75 4.15 0.86 1.84
C VAL A 75 3.64 -0.39 2.55
N ALA A 76 4.06 -0.64 3.79
CA ALA A 76 3.59 -1.78 4.57
C ALA A 76 2.07 -1.72 4.84
N GLU A 77 1.53 -0.54 5.16
CA GLU A 77 0.09 -0.30 5.33
C GLU A 77 -0.67 -0.58 4.03
N PHE A 78 -0.16 -0.10 2.89
CA PHE A 78 -0.77 -0.33 1.59
C PHE A 78 -0.76 -1.81 1.19
N ILE A 79 0.34 -2.53 1.43
CA ILE A 79 0.41 -3.98 1.20
C ILE A 79 -0.61 -4.72 2.07
N SER A 80 -0.73 -4.33 3.34
CA SER A 80 -1.73 -4.90 4.26
C SER A 80 -3.16 -4.64 3.77
N ASP A 81 -3.46 -3.44 3.28
CA ASP A 81 -4.78 -3.10 2.69
C ASP A 81 -5.07 -3.94 1.44
N ILE A 82 -4.09 -4.12 0.55
CA ILE A 82 -4.21 -5.01 -0.62
C ILE A 82 -4.52 -6.44 -0.21
N MET A 83 -3.80 -6.98 0.78
CA MET A 83 -4.02 -8.34 1.28
C MET A 83 -5.42 -8.50 1.87
N SER A 84 -5.88 -7.53 2.67
CA SER A 84 -7.22 -7.50 3.24
C SER A 84 -8.30 -7.50 2.16
N ARG A 85 -8.21 -6.57 1.19
CA ARG A 85 -9.18 -6.46 0.07
C ARG A 85 -9.22 -7.73 -0.78
N THR A 86 -8.05 -8.32 -1.04
CA THR A 86 -7.95 -9.57 -1.80
C THR A 86 -8.67 -10.70 -1.07
N GLY A 87 -8.48 -10.81 0.25
CA GLY A 87 -9.18 -11.76 1.11
C GLY A 87 -10.70 -11.52 1.12
N GLU A 88 -11.13 -10.27 1.23
CA GLU A 88 -12.54 -9.88 1.19
C GLU A 88 -13.20 -10.27 -0.14
N TYR A 89 -12.56 -10.01 -1.29
CA TYR A 89 -13.11 -10.38 -2.59
C TYR A 89 -13.22 -11.90 -2.79
N ALA A 90 -12.24 -12.65 -2.29
CA ALA A 90 -12.30 -14.11 -2.31
C ALA A 90 -13.45 -14.64 -1.44
N THR A 91 -13.61 -14.11 -0.24
CA THR A 91 -14.68 -14.48 0.69
C THR A 91 -16.06 -14.09 0.14
N ASP A 92 -16.20 -12.88 -0.41
CA ASP A 92 -17.44 -12.41 -1.03
C ASP A 92 -17.88 -13.32 -2.21
N LEU A 93 -16.92 -13.75 -3.04
CA LEU A 93 -17.20 -14.69 -4.12
C LEU A 93 -17.69 -16.05 -3.61
N LEU A 94 -17.04 -16.58 -2.56
CA LEU A 94 -17.43 -17.83 -1.91
C LEU A 94 -18.81 -17.73 -1.26
N ASP A 95 -19.13 -16.64 -0.61
CA ASP A 95 -20.43 -16.40 0.01
C ASP A 95 -21.55 -16.27 -1.01
N LYS A 96 -21.30 -15.59 -2.13
CA LYS A 96 -22.24 -15.53 -3.26
C LYS A 96 -22.48 -16.91 -3.88
N PHE A 97 -21.43 -17.71 -4.03
CA PHE A 97 -21.52 -19.10 -4.50
C PHE A 97 -22.35 -19.96 -3.54
N LYS A 98 -22.04 -19.91 -2.25
CA LYS A 98 -22.76 -20.62 -1.18
C LYS A 98 -24.25 -20.23 -1.15
N THR A 99 -24.54 -18.93 -1.19
CA THR A 99 -25.92 -18.41 -1.19
C THR A 99 -26.69 -18.90 -2.41
N ASN A 100 -26.06 -18.90 -3.58
CA ASN A 100 -26.66 -19.39 -4.80
C ASN A 100 -26.99 -20.89 -4.75
N ILE A 101 -26.08 -21.70 -4.22
CA ILE A 101 -26.32 -23.13 -3.99
C ILE A 101 -27.50 -23.35 -3.04
N ILE A 102 -27.53 -22.62 -1.91
CA ILE A 102 -28.63 -22.72 -0.94
C ILE A 102 -29.96 -22.35 -1.58
N ALA A 103 -30.00 -21.32 -2.42
CA ALA A 103 -31.21 -20.92 -3.13
C ALA A 103 -31.72 -22.00 -4.09
N VAL A 104 -30.82 -22.64 -4.89
CA VAL A 104 -31.16 -23.73 -5.79
C VAL A 104 -31.67 -24.95 -5.02
N PHE A 105 -30.97 -25.38 -3.96
CA PHE A 105 -31.42 -26.48 -3.11
C PHE A 105 -32.73 -26.18 -2.38
N GLY A 106 -32.90 -24.94 -1.87
CA GLY A 106 -34.15 -24.52 -1.25
C GLY A 106 -35.33 -24.55 -2.19
N PHE A 107 -35.14 -24.17 -3.47
CA PHE A 107 -36.16 -24.29 -4.49
C PHE A 107 -36.52 -25.78 -4.76
N LEU A 108 -35.51 -26.63 -4.97
CA LEU A 108 -35.72 -28.08 -5.19
C LEU A 108 -36.48 -28.71 -4.01
N PHE A 109 -36.07 -28.40 -2.79
CA PHE A 109 -36.71 -28.91 -1.57
C PHE A 109 -38.16 -28.43 -1.46
N SER A 110 -38.44 -27.19 -1.81
CA SER A 110 -39.82 -26.65 -1.83
C SER A 110 -40.70 -27.36 -2.83
N VAL A 111 -40.18 -27.69 -4.01
CA VAL A 111 -40.91 -28.46 -5.02
C VAL A 111 -41.24 -29.87 -4.52
N ILE A 112 -40.28 -30.54 -3.87
CA ILE A 112 -40.46 -31.89 -3.30
C ILE A 112 -41.52 -31.84 -2.19
N LEU A 113 -41.43 -30.89 -1.27
CA LEU A 113 -42.40 -30.74 -0.17
C LEU A 113 -43.82 -30.48 -0.69
N ALA A 114 -43.97 -29.59 -1.68
CA ALA A 114 -45.27 -29.29 -2.26
C ALA A 114 -45.92 -30.53 -2.88
N ASN A 115 -45.16 -31.41 -3.50
CA ASN A 115 -45.66 -32.69 -4.02
C ASN A 115 -46.05 -33.69 -2.94
N ILE A 116 -45.26 -33.80 -1.88
CA ILE A 116 -45.58 -34.68 -0.71
C ILE A 116 -46.85 -34.24 -0.03
N VAL A 117 -47.05 -32.93 0.20
CA VAL A 117 -48.24 -32.36 0.88
C VAL A 117 -49.50 -32.52 0.02
N SER A 118 -49.39 -32.58 -1.30
CA SER A 118 -50.50 -32.68 -2.24
C SER A 118 -51.01 -34.12 -2.46
N ASP A 119 -50.57 -35.10 -1.66
CA ASP A 119 -50.91 -36.54 -1.81
C ASP A 119 -50.64 -37.08 -3.22
N GLN A 120 -49.74 -36.42 -3.96
CA GLN A 120 -49.33 -36.84 -5.31
C GLN A 120 -48.18 -37.83 -5.20
N PRO A 121 -48.17 -38.94 -5.94
CA PRO A 121 -47.03 -39.85 -5.95
C PRO A 121 -45.78 -39.13 -6.49
N LEU A 122 -44.60 -39.48 -5.95
CA LEU A 122 -43.29 -38.94 -6.31
C LEU A 122 -43.01 -39.05 -7.84
N ASP A 123 -43.68 -39.91 -8.55
CA ASP A 123 -43.60 -40.08 -10.00
C ASP A 123 -44.05 -38.86 -10.80
N ASN A 124 -44.80 -37.92 -10.20
CA ASN A 124 -45.28 -36.70 -10.83
C ASN A 124 -44.48 -35.43 -10.45
N ILE A 125 -43.36 -35.56 -9.70
CA ILE A 125 -42.54 -34.41 -9.31
C ILE A 125 -41.91 -33.71 -10.52
N PHE A 126 -41.52 -34.49 -11.54
CA PHE A 126 -40.86 -34.00 -12.75
C PHE A 126 -41.88 -33.87 -13.92
N THR A 127 -42.96 -33.16 -13.69
CA THR A 127 -43.81 -32.76 -14.82
C THR A 127 -43.04 -31.83 -15.74
N ARG A 128 -43.46 -31.78 -17.03
CA ARG A 128 -42.83 -30.95 -18.04
C ARG A 128 -42.69 -29.47 -17.59
N ASP A 129 -43.71 -28.95 -16.91
CA ASP A 129 -43.74 -27.54 -16.46
C ASP A 129 -42.75 -27.30 -15.31
N ILE A 130 -42.66 -28.21 -14.36
CA ILE A 130 -41.69 -28.14 -13.24
C ILE A 130 -40.25 -28.30 -13.80
N THR A 131 -40.02 -29.15 -14.78
CA THR A 131 -38.72 -29.31 -15.40
C THR A 131 -38.27 -28.02 -16.10
N ILE A 132 -39.16 -27.36 -16.85
CA ILE A 132 -38.86 -26.09 -17.53
C ILE A 132 -38.50 -25.00 -16.47
N ILE A 133 -39.24 -24.89 -15.38
CA ILE A 133 -38.96 -23.93 -14.31
C ILE A 133 -37.59 -24.25 -13.68
N LEU A 134 -37.31 -25.52 -13.42
CA LEU A 134 -36.02 -25.97 -12.86
C LEU A 134 -34.85 -25.59 -13.77
N GLU A 135 -34.96 -25.87 -15.08
CA GLU A 135 -33.94 -25.49 -16.06
C GLU A 135 -33.72 -23.97 -16.06
N LEU A 136 -34.80 -23.19 -16.02
CA LEU A 136 -34.71 -21.72 -15.99
C LEU A 136 -34.01 -21.20 -14.71
N VAL A 137 -34.29 -21.80 -13.54
CA VAL A 137 -33.59 -21.49 -12.28
C VAL A 137 -32.12 -21.88 -12.36
N LEU A 138 -31.78 -23.03 -12.92
CA LEU A 138 -30.38 -23.46 -13.07
C LEU A 138 -29.60 -22.55 -14.03
N VAL A 139 -30.18 -22.22 -15.19
CA VAL A 139 -29.56 -21.28 -16.13
C VAL A 139 -29.37 -19.90 -15.50
N GLY A 140 -30.38 -19.41 -14.78
CA GLY A 140 -30.29 -18.15 -14.04
C GLY A 140 -29.19 -18.19 -12.96
N SER A 141 -29.09 -19.29 -12.22
CA SER A 141 -28.04 -19.56 -11.22
C SER A 141 -26.64 -19.48 -11.83
N VAL A 142 -26.43 -20.19 -12.96
CA VAL A 142 -25.13 -20.16 -13.66
C VAL A 142 -24.83 -18.76 -14.18
N GLY A 143 -25.82 -18.05 -14.77
CA GLY A 143 -25.67 -16.68 -15.23
C GLY A 143 -25.26 -15.73 -14.10
N TYR A 144 -25.91 -15.84 -12.95
CA TYR A 144 -25.54 -15.08 -11.74
C TYR A 144 -24.09 -15.33 -11.30
N LEU A 145 -23.66 -16.59 -11.24
CA LEU A 145 -22.27 -16.93 -10.87
C LEU A 145 -21.25 -16.39 -11.85
N LEU A 146 -21.55 -16.40 -13.16
CA LEU A 146 -20.68 -15.82 -14.18
C LEU A 146 -20.52 -14.30 -14.01
N ILE A 147 -21.61 -13.61 -13.65
CA ILE A 147 -21.57 -12.17 -13.36
C ILE A 147 -20.72 -11.90 -12.12
N CYS A 148 -20.93 -12.66 -11.04
CA CYS A 148 -20.16 -12.53 -9.80
C CYS A 148 -18.66 -12.79 -10.04
N TYR A 149 -18.33 -13.82 -10.83
CA TYR A 149 -16.95 -14.11 -11.20
C TYR A 149 -16.29 -12.96 -11.98
N LYS A 150 -16.98 -12.42 -13.00
CA LYS A 150 -16.48 -11.27 -13.77
C LYS A 150 -16.26 -10.05 -12.88
N GLN A 151 -17.18 -9.78 -11.96
CA GLN A 151 -17.07 -8.67 -11.02
C GLN A 151 -15.86 -8.84 -10.10
N SER A 152 -15.67 -10.03 -9.50
CA SER A 152 -14.53 -10.34 -8.65
C SER A 152 -13.21 -10.22 -9.40
N LYS A 153 -13.14 -10.75 -10.63
CA LYS A 153 -11.96 -10.63 -11.49
C LYS A 153 -11.60 -9.17 -11.77
N PHE A 154 -12.59 -8.35 -12.11
CA PHE A 154 -12.37 -6.92 -12.37
C PHE A 154 -11.86 -6.17 -11.13
N GLN A 155 -12.37 -6.50 -9.93
CA GLN A 155 -11.89 -5.93 -8.68
C GLN A 155 -10.44 -6.33 -8.40
N MET A 156 -10.09 -7.60 -8.65
CA MET A 156 -8.72 -8.11 -8.50
C MET A 156 -7.74 -7.43 -9.46
N GLU A 157 -8.12 -7.22 -10.72
CA GLU A 157 -7.31 -6.49 -11.70
C GLU A 157 -7.02 -5.06 -11.23
N LYS A 158 -8.01 -4.36 -10.66
CA LYS A 158 -7.80 -3.02 -10.08
C LYS A 158 -6.83 -3.01 -8.91
N VAL A 159 -6.89 -4.02 -8.05
CA VAL A 159 -5.93 -4.17 -6.93
C VAL A 159 -4.53 -4.38 -7.46
N TYR A 160 -4.38 -5.25 -8.47
CA TYR A 160 -3.10 -5.51 -9.12
C TYR A 160 -2.52 -4.25 -9.78
N ASP A 161 -3.34 -3.50 -10.53
CA ASP A 161 -2.93 -2.22 -11.13
C ASP A 161 -2.46 -1.20 -10.08
N SER A 162 -3.13 -1.18 -8.93
CA SER A 162 -2.76 -0.30 -7.81
C SER A 162 -1.42 -0.69 -7.21
N TYR A 163 -1.16 -1.99 -7.07
CA TYR A 163 0.12 -2.53 -6.62
C TYR A 163 1.26 -2.17 -7.60
N GLU A 164 1.06 -2.38 -8.90
CA GLU A 164 2.03 -2.04 -9.93
C GLU A 164 2.38 -0.53 -9.95
N LYS A 165 1.38 0.33 -9.77
CA LYS A 165 1.59 1.79 -9.66
C LYS A 165 2.40 2.15 -8.43
N LEU A 166 2.09 1.53 -7.28
CA LEU A 166 2.85 1.74 -6.07
C LEU A 166 4.30 1.30 -6.26
N LYS A 167 4.52 0.07 -6.75
CA LYS A 167 5.86 -0.47 -7.01
C LYS A 167 6.69 0.49 -7.86
N LYS A 168 6.15 0.96 -8.98
CA LYS A 168 6.83 1.95 -9.84
C LYS A 168 7.12 3.28 -9.15
N SER A 169 6.25 3.71 -8.25
CA SER A 169 6.41 4.99 -7.53
C SER A 169 7.55 4.96 -6.50
N TYR A 170 7.84 3.78 -5.96
CA TYR A 170 8.87 3.58 -4.94
C TYR A 170 10.13 2.86 -5.47
N GLU A 171 10.13 2.47 -6.74
CA GLU A 171 11.28 1.89 -7.44
C GLU A 171 12.44 2.91 -7.44
N GLY A 172 13.55 2.57 -6.81
CA GLY A 172 14.72 3.44 -6.63
C GLY A 172 14.80 4.18 -5.29
N ILE A 173 13.78 4.10 -4.43
CA ILE A 173 13.80 4.67 -3.09
C ILE A 173 13.89 3.57 -2.02
N LEU A 174 13.23 2.45 -2.25
CA LEU A 174 13.26 1.26 -1.39
C LEU A 174 14.08 0.16 -2.07
N THR A 175 14.81 -0.61 -1.28
CA THR A 175 15.50 -1.81 -1.77
C THR A 175 14.51 -2.95 -1.98
N GLU A 176 14.86 -3.94 -2.83
CA GLU A 176 14.01 -5.12 -3.08
C GLU A 176 13.70 -5.90 -1.78
N ASP A 177 14.53 -5.78 -0.76
CA ASP A 177 14.34 -6.42 0.55
C ASP A 177 13.33 -5.63 1.45
N ASP A 178 12.93 -4.42 1.07
CA ASP A 178 12.02 -3.56 1.83
C ASP A 178 10.55 -3.66 1.35
N VAL A 179 10.28 -4.37 0.23
CA VAL A 179 8.96 -4.56 -0.40
C VAL A 179 8.57 -6.02 -0.39
#